data_d5b10fcb58b590904ddba0d7c4ff3024
#
_entry.id   d5b10fcb58b590904ddba0d7c4ff3024
#
_cell.length_a   1.000
_cell.length_b   1.000
_cell.length_c   1.000
_cell.angle_alpha   90.00
_cell.angle_beta   90.00
_cell.angle_gamma   90.00
#
_symmetry.space_group_name_H-M   'P 1'
#
loop_
_entity.id
_entity.type
_entity.pdbx_description
1 polymer ?
#
loop_
_entity_poly.entity_id
_entity_poly.type
_entity_poly.pdbx_seq_one_letter_code
_entity_poly.pdbx_strand_id
1 'polypeptide(L)'
;KYFITLNQWFDESLLNESDIQPLYYPSINKVNFDNYKIKYFNAFNEYPTHLSLLSYDLVGLVYYLSTNSKPENLNKIFKKKNSFKGKIGIFDIKNNRINHRLNFYKIEDKKLIEIF
;
A
#
# COMPACT_ATOMS: atom_id res chain seq x y z
N LYS A 1 11.97 25.05 -1.74
CA LYS A 1 12.59 23.76 -2.07
C LYS A 1 11.65 22.66 -1.62
N TYR A 2 11.39 21.65 -2.47
CA TYR A 2 10.49 20.54 -2.17
C TYR A 2 11.31 19.26 -2.10
N PHE A 3 11.04 18.44 -1.08
CA PHE A 3 11.66 17.12 -0.96
C PHE A 3 10.60 16.06 -1.25
N ILE A 4 10.98 15.07 -2.06
CA ILE A 4 10.12 13.93 -2.40
C ILE A 4 10.89 12.66 -2.09
N THR A 5 10.28 11.72 -1.39
CA THR A 5 10.86 10.43 -1.08
C THR A 5 9.92 9.28 -1.43
N LEU A 6 10.43 8.06 -1.32
CA LEU A 6 9.65 6.84 -1.49
C LEU A 6 9.13 6.36 -0.13
N ASN A 7 7.99 5.70 -0.12
CA ASN A 7 7.39 5.16 1.09
C ASN A 7 8.32 4.23 1.89
N GLN A 8 9.14 3.45 1.22
CA GLN A 8 10.09 2.52 1.86
C GLN A 8 11.20 3.23 2.66
N TRP A 9 11.39 4.52 2.45
CA TRP A 9 12.36 5.37 3.17
C TRP A 9 11.71 6.14 4.31
N PHE A 10 10.39 6.01 4.47
CA PHE A 10 9.69 6.70 5.54
C PHE A 10 10.02 6.07 6.89
N ASP A 11 10.48 6.90 7.80
CA ASP A 11 10.67 6.59 9.21
C ASP A 11 10.06 7.73 10.05
N GLU A 12 9.52 7.43 11.21
CA GLU A 12 8.87 8.44 12.07
C GLU A 12 9.87 9.52 12.57
N SER A 13 11.15 9.23 12.57
CA SER A 13 12.19 10.23 12.88
C SER A 13 12.17 11.42 11.92
N LEU A 14 11.74 11.19 10.65
CA LEU A 14 11.63 12.25 9.65
C LEU A 14 10.62 13.36 10.03
N LEU A 15 9.71 13.08 10.96
CA LEU A 15 8.81 14.10 11.50
C LEU A 15 9.56 15.19 12.29
N ASN A 16 10.72 14.85 12.82
CA ASN A 16 11.53 15.78 13.60
C ASN A 16 12.61 16.51 12.77
N GLU A 17 12.82 16.10 11.53
CA GLU A 17 13.82 16.69 10.62
C GLU A 17 13.25 17.92 9.91
N SER A 18 13.34 19.09 10.53
CA SER A 18 12.81 20.36 9.99
C SER A 18 13.47 20.78 8.67
N ASP A 19 14.74 20.44 8.47
CA ASP A 19 15.53 20.90 7.32
C ASP A 19 15.07 20.29 5.99
N ILE A 20 14.38 19.15 6.04
CA ILE A 20 13.82 18.47 4.87
C ILE A 20 12.32 18.70 4.70
N GLN A 21 11.71 19.50 5.53
CA GLN A 21 10.28 19.81 5.42
C GLN A 21 10.05 21.06 4.55
N PRO A 22 8.98 21.09 3.75
CA PRO A 22 7.97 20.04 3.57
C PRO A 22 8.49 18.84 2.78
N LEU A 23 8.24 17.64 3.29
CA LEU A 23 8.59 16.36 2.67
C LEU A 23 7.34 15.68 2.13
N TYR A 24 7.39 15.22 0.89
CA TYR A 24 6.28 14.56 0.22
C TYR A 24 6.60 13.11 -0.10
N TYR A 25 5.64 12.21 0.06
CA TYR A 25 5.80 10.83 -0.36
C TYR A 25 4.47 10.15 -0.68
N PRO A 26 4.45 9.26 -1.69
CA PRO A 26 3.32 8.39 -1.96
C PRO A 26 3.34 7.19 -1.01
N SER A 27 2.20 6.78 -0.51
CA SER A 27 2.08 5.60 0.33
C SER A 27 0.71 4.96 0.19
N ILE A 28 0.60 3.74 0.68
CA ILE A 28 -0.68 3.12 0.95
C ILE A 28 -1.43 3.90 2.05
N ASN A 29 -2.74 3.71 2.12
CA ASN A 29 -3.55 4.37 3.14
C ASN A 29 -3.02 4.07 4.55
N LYS A 30 -2.68 5.12 5.29
CA LYS A 30 -2.04 5.01 6.61
C LYS A 30 -2.92 4.26 7.62
N VAL A 31 -4.22 4.53 7.64
CA VAL A 31 -5.15 3.88 8.56
C VAL A 31 -5.21 2.37 8.30
N ASN A 32 -5.25 1.97 7.03
CA ASN A 32 -5.22 0.56 6.65
C ASN A 32 -3.90 -0.12 7.06
N PHE A 33 -2.78 0.58 6.89
CA PHE A 33 -1.47 0.08 7.28
C PHE A 33 -1.35 -0.08 8.80
N ASP A 34 -1.75 0.93 9.57
CA ASP A 34 -1.70 0.88 11.04
C ASP A 34 -2.58 -0.25 11.60
N ASN A 35 -3.78 -0.43 11.05
CA ASN A 35 -4.66 -1.55 11.41
C ASN A 35 -4.03 -2.91 11.08
N TYR A 36 -3.33 -3.01 9.96
CA TYR A 36 -2.63 -4.24 9.61
C TYR A 36 -1.44 -4.50 10.54
N LYS A 37 -0.65 -3.47 10.87
CA LYS A 37 0.47 -3.57 11.81
C LYS A 37 0.03 -4.15 13.16
N ILE A 38 -1.07 -3.63 13.71
CA ILE A 38 -1.62 -4.10 15.00
C ILE A 38 -2.02 -5.58 14.91
N LYS A 39 -2.74 -5.97 13.87
CA LYS A 39 -3.16 -7.37 13.68
C LYS A 39 -1.99 -8.31 13.48
N TYR A 40 -1.02 -7.90 12.70
CA TYR A 40 0.18 -8.68 12.45
C TYR A 40 0.99 -8.87 13.73
N PHE A 41 1.20 -7.79 14.49
CA PHE A 41 1.91 -7.86 15.76
C PHE A 41 1.21 -8.79 16.77
N ASN A 42 -0.11 -8.73 16.87
CA ASN A 42 -0.89 -9.60 17.75
C ASN A 42 -0.79 -11.08 17.35
N ALA A 43 -0.60 -11.38 16.07
CA ALA A 43 -0.50 -12.75 15.58
C ALA A 43 0.92 -13.32 15.66
N PHE A 44 1.94 -12.50 15.42
CA PHE A 44 3.32 -12.95 15.22
C PHE A 44 4.33 -12.37 16.21
N ASN A 45 3.92 -11.41 17.04
CA ASN A 45 4.77 -10.65 17.96
C ASN A 45 5.95 -9.94 17.26
N GLU A 46 5.74 -9.57 15.99
CA GLU A 46 6.69 -8.86 15.14
C GLU A 46 5.97 -7.80 14.33
N TYR A 47 6.68 -6.77 13.87
CA TYR A 47 6.11 -5.75 12.98
C TYR A 47 6.24 -6.18 11.51
N PRO A 48 5.19 -5.97 10.70
CA PRO A 48 5.22 -6.32 9.30
C PRO A 48 6.10 -5.35 8.51
N THR A 49 6.72 -5.87 7.46
CA THR A 49 7.35 -5.04 6.43
C THR A 49 6.29 -4.57 5.42
N HIS A 50 6.61 -3.55 4.61
CA HIS A 50 5.73 -3.15 3.50
C HIS A 50 5.51 -4.29 2.49
N LEU A 51 6.51 -5.13 2.29
CA LEU A 51 6.41 -6.27 1.39
C LEU A 51 5.43 -7.34 1.90
N SER A 52 5.36 -7.57 3.21
CA SER A 52 4.41 -8.52 3.80
C SER A 52 2.97 -8.10 3.57
N LEU A 53 2.73 -6.79 3.57
CA LEU A 53 1.42 -6.21 3.32
C LEU A 53 0.98 -6.42 1.86
N LEU A 54 1.87 -6.17 0.90
CA LEU A 54 1.61 -6.44 -0.52
C LEU A 54 1.34 -7.94 -0.75
N SER A 55 2.10 -8.80 -0.09
CA SER A 55 1.92 -10.25 -0.17
C SER A 55 0.57 -10.69 0.40
N TYR A 56 0.11 -10.08 1.47
CA TYR A 56 -1.20 -10.37 2.06
C TYR A 56 -2.34 -10.13 1.06
N ASP A 57 -2.33 -8.98 0.38
CA ASP A 57 -3.35 -8.66 -0.62
C ASP A 57 -3.23 -9.54 -1.87
N LEU A 58 -2.00 -9.91 -2.28
CA LEU A 58 -1.78 -10.83 -3.38
C LEU A 58 -2.37 -12.21 -3.09
N VAL A 59 -2.11 -12.76 -1.91
CA VAL A 59 -2.68 -14.06 -1.48
C VAL A 59 -4.21 -13.98 -1.44
N GLY A 60 -4.77 -12.89 -0.91
CA GLY A 60 -6.21 -12.66 -0.91
C GLY A 60 -6.81 -12.62 -2.33
N LEU A 61 -6.11 -11.98 -3.28
CA LEU A 61 -6.52 -11.96 -4.69
C LEU A 61 -6.49 -13.35 -5.32
N VAL A 62 -5.39 -14.10 -5.12
CA VAL A 62 -5.27 -15.46 -5.66
C VAL A 62 -6.38 -16.36 -5.11
N TYR A 63 -6.64 -16.28 -3.80
CA TYR A 63 -7.74 -17.02 -3.18
C TYR A 63 -9.09 -16.64 -3.79
N TYR A 64 -9.39 -15.35 -3.91
CA TYR A 64 -10.63 -14.87 -4.52
C TYR A 64 -10.81 -15.36 -5.95
N LEU A 65 -9.77 -15.28 -6.77
CA LEU A 65 -9.81 -15.72 -8.15
C LEU A 65 -9.96 -17.24 -8.26
N SER A 66 -9.33 -18.02 -7.38
CA SER A 66 -9.44 -19.48 -7.38
C SER A 66 -10.83 -19.98 -7.02
N THR A 67 -11.54 -19.25 -6.17
CA THR A 67 -12.90 -19.62 -5.74
C THR A 67 -13.99 -19.08 -6.66
N ASN A 68 -13.75 -17.96 -7.35
CA ASN A 68 -14.78 -17.28 -8.15
C ASN A 68 -14.54 -17.33 -9.67
N SER A 69 -13.44 -17.91 -10.12
CA SER A 69 -13.09 -17.95 -11.54
C SER A 69 -12.56 -19.31 -11.94
N LYS A 70 -12.96 -19.78 -13.12
CA LYS A 70 -12.34 -20.97 -13.70
C LYS A 70 -10.91 -20.65 -14.14
N PRO A 71 -9.94 -21.60 -14.03
CA PRO A 71 -8.54 -21.38 -14.42
C PRO A 71 -8.36 -20.83 -15.84
N GLU A 72 -9.17 -21.27 -16.78
CA GLU A 72 -9.17 -20.80 -18.18
C GLU A 72 -9.52 -19.32 -18.34
N ASN A 73 -10.16 -18.70 -17.35
CA ASN A 73 -10.56 -17.30 -17.38
C ASN A 73 -9.50 -16.37 -16.77
N LEU A 74 -8.50 -16.89 -16.06
CA LEU A 74 -7.49 -16.06 -15.40
C LEU A 74 -6.74 -15.15 -16.37
N ASN A 75 -6.32 -15.69 -17.52
CA ASN A 75 -5.67 -14.89 -18.56
C ASN A 75 -6.55 -13.75 -19.08
N LYS A 76 -7.86 -13.96 -19.17
CA LYS A 76 -8.82 -12.92 -19.59
C LYS A 76 -8.94 -11.84 -18.51
N ILE A 77 -8.98 -12.26 -17.25
CA ILE A 77 -9.06 -11.34 -16.09
C ILE A 77 -7.82 -10.45 -16.03
N PHE A 78 -6.62 -11.01 -16.21
CA PHE A 78 -5.37 -10.25 -16.17
C PHE A 78 -5.13 -9.36 -17.40
N LYS A 79 -5.70 -9.70 -18.54
CA LYS A 79 -5.61 -8.87 -19.75
C LYS A 79 -6.58 -7.68 -19.75
N LYS A 80 -7.78 -7.85 -19.21
CA LYS A 80 -8.76 -6.77 -19.10
C LYS A 80 -8.45 -5.93 -17.87
N LYS A 81 -8.83 -4.66 -17.92
CA LYS A 81 -8.77 -3.80 -16.74
C LYS A 81 -9.77 -4.28 -15.70
N ASN A 82 -9.28 -4.70 -14.55
CA ASN A 82 -10.09 -5.06 -13.40
C ASN A 82 -9.56 -4.33 -12.17
N SER A 83 -10.46 -3.85 -11.33
CA SER A 83 -10.14 -3.20 -10.06
C SER A 83 -10.51 -4.12 -8.91
N PHE A 84 -9.61 -4.25 -7.94
CA PHE A 84 -9.81 -5.04 -6.74
C PHE A 84 -9.60 -4.17 -5.52
N LYS A 85 -10.41 -4.41 -4.48
CA LYS A 85 -10.25 -3.74 -3.18
C LYS A 85 -9.63 -4.73 -2.20
N GLY A 86 -8.35 -4.55 -1.93
CA GLY A 86 -7.63 -5.29 -0.90
C GLY A 86 -7.72 -4.62 0.48
N LYS A 87 -6.99 -5.17 1.44
CA LYS A 87 -6.85 -4.57 2.78
C LYS A 87 -6.05 -3.28 2.76
N ILE A 88 -5.11 -3.17 1.83
CA ILE A 88 -4.23 -2.00 1.70
C ILE A 88 -4.92 -0.87 0.96
N GLY A 89 -5.81 -1.19 0.05
CA GLY A 89 -6.47 -0.21 -0.81
C GLY A 89 -6.93 -0.82 -2.13
N ILE A 90 -7.12 0.05 -3.09
CA ILE A 90 -7.56 -0.35 -4.43
C ILE A 90 -6.33 -0.57 -5.31
N PHE A 91 -6.31 -1.68 -6.01
CA PHE A 91 -5.34 -1.92 -7.07
C PHE A 91 -6.03 -2.38 -8.35
N ASP A 92 -5.47 -1.96 -9.46
CA ASP A 92 -5.95 -2.30 -10.79
C ASP A 92 -5.02 -3.33 -11.44
N ILE A 93 -5.59 -4.32 -12.11
CA ILE A 93 -4.83 -5.22 -12.98
C ILE A 93 -5.14 -4.83 -14.42
N LYS A 94 -4.11 -4.56 -15.19
CA LYS A 94 -4.22 -4.27 -16.62
C LYS A 94 -2.94 -4.72 -17.34
N ASN A 95 -3.10 -5.43 -18.45
CA ASN A 95 -1.98 -5.93 -19.26
C ASN A 95 -0.93 -6.70 -18.43
N ASN A 96 -1.39 -7.58 -17.55
CA ASN A 96 -0.56 -8.38 -16.64
C ASN A 96 0.31 -7.53 -15.67
N ARG A 97 -0.08 -6.30 -15.41
CA ARG A 97 0.57 -5.41 -14.44
C ARG A 97 -0.40 -5.00 -13.35
N ILE A 98 0.12 -4.90 -12.13
CA ILE A 98 -0.62 -4.41 -10.97
C ILE A 98 -0.25 -2.96 -10.76
N ASN A 99 -1.27 -2.10 -10.66
CA ASN A 99 -1.11 -0.69 -10.32
C ASN A 99 -1.86 -0.42 -9.02
N HIS A 100 -1.14 -0.08 -7.97
CA HIS A 100 -1.75 0.37 -6.72
C HIS A 100 -2.13 1.84 -6.80
N ARG A 101 -3.30 2.18 -6.28
CA ARG A 101 -3.67 3.57 -6.00
C ARG A 101 -3.05 3.94 -4.66
N LEU A 102 -2.13 4.87 -4.70
CA LEU A 102 -1.46 5.39 -3.52
C LEU A 102 -2.11 6.70 -3.08
N ASN A 103 -2.14 6.90 -1.77
CA ASN A 103 -2.42 8.20 -1.18
C ASN A 103 -1.13 9.03 -1.19
N PHE A 104 -1.26 10.34 -1.16
CA PHE A 104 -0.13 11.25 -1.12
C PHE A 104 -0.08 11.97 0.22
N TYR A 105 1.06 11.92 0.85
CA TYR A 105 1.28 12.49 2.19
C TYR A 105 2.32 13.59 2.15
N LYS A 106 2.15 14.54 3.07
CA LYS A 106 3.06 15.64 3.33
C LYS A 106 3.45 15.63 4.80
N ILE A 107 4.73 15.80 5.08
CA ILE A 107 5.23 16.11 6.41
C ILE A 107 5.56 17.58 6.44
N GLU A 108 4.92 18.31 7.31
CA GLU A 108 5.15 19.73 7.56
C GLU A 108 4.82 20.07 9.02
N ASP A 109 5.64 20.89 9.64
CA ASP A 109 5.52 21.28 11.04
C ASP A 109 5.39 20.06 11.99
N LYS A 110 6.21 19.03 11.75
CA LYS A 110 6.21 17.76 12.49
C LYS A 110 4.89 16.98 12.43
N LYS A 111 4.03 17.28 11.47
CA LYS A 111 2.74 16.64 11.29
C LYS A 111 2.69 15.91 9.97
N LEU A 112 2.05 14.75 10.00
CA LEU A 112 1.71 13.99 8.80
C LEU A 112 0.32 14.41 8.31
N ILE A 113 0.25 14.88 7.08
CA ILE A 113 -0.97 15.37 6.45
C ILE A 113 -1.22 14.54 5.19
N GLU A 114 -2.41 13.97 5.06
CA GLU A 114 -2.84 13.36 3.81
C GLU A 114 -3.32 14.47 2.86
N ILE A 115 -2.79 14.47 1.63
CA ILE A 115 -3.12 15.51 0.64
C ILE A 115 -4.21 15.00 -0.30
N PHE A 116 -4.10 13.76 -0.79
CA PHE A 116 -5.08 13.07 -1.63
C PHE A 116 -4.76 11.57 -1.78
#